data_709047f2f09777092c54f5046e0cf5c8
#
_entry.id   709047f2f09777092c54f5046e0cf5c8
#
_cell.length_a   1.000
_cell.length_b   1.000
_cell.length_c   1.000
_cell.angle_alpha   90.00
_cell.angle_beta   90.00
_cell.angle_gamma   90.00
#
_symmetry.space_group_name_H-M   'P 1'
#
loop_
_entity.id
_entity.type
_entity.pdbx_description
1 polymer ?
#
loop_
_entity_poly.entity_id
_entity_poly.type
_entity_poly.pdbx_seq_one_letter_code
_entity_poly.pdbx_strand_id
1 'polypeptide(L)' 'MSTYTSPLTSKVYEIVETSHTRNAWDSEGNLTPYVQSVFEIYYEGRKVQFALSQDRIADSVAHLENPGPDLGSRFD' A
#
# COMPACT_ATOMS: atom_id res chain seq x y z
N MET A 1 8.58 -5.61 11.48
CA MET A 1 8.73 -5.84 10.03
C MET A 1 8.27 -7.23 9.68
N SER A 2 7.53 -7.36 8.60
CA SER A 2 7.00 -8.64 8.17
C SER A 2 7.28 -8.83 6.69
N THR A 3 6.93 -10.00 6.18
CA THR A 3 7.13 -10.27 4.77
C THR A 3 5.85 -10.80 4.16
N TYR A 4 5.75 -10.68 2.86
CA TYR A 4 4.64 -11.22 2.10
C TYR A 4 5.21 -11.95 0.88
N THR A 5 4.83 -13.21 0.71
CA THR A 5 5.29 -14.00 -0.42
C THR A 5 4.17 -14.03 -1.47
N SER A 6 4.50 -13.60 -2.66
CA SER A 6 3.52 -13.58 -3.75
C SER A 6 3.19 -15.00 -4.19
N PRO A 7 1.91 -15.35 -4.25
CA PRO A 7 1.54 -16.68 -4.73
C PRO A 7 1.74 -16.85 -6.23
N LEU A 8 1.89 -15.77 -6.96
CA LEU A 8 2.05 -15.85 -8.41
C LEU A 8 3.50 -16.07 -8.83
N THR A 9 4.42 -15.40 -8.15
CA THR A 9 5.83 -15.41 -8.57
C THR A 9 6.75 -15.96 -7.51
N SER A 10 6.25 -16.20 -6.30
CA SER A 10 7.03 -16.64 -5.14
C SER A 10 8.06 -15.61 -4.69
N LYS A 11 7.95 -14.40 -5.16
CA LYS A 11 8.83 -13.33 -4.70
C LYS A 11 8.46 -12.95 -3.29
N VAL A 12 9.46 -12.63 -2.49
CA VAL A 12 9.26 -12.24 -1.08
C VAL A 12 9.41 -10.73 -0.98
N TYR A 13 8.38 -10.10 -0.47
CA TYR A 13 8.37 -8.64 -0.28
C TYR A 13 8.46 -8.33 1.19
N GLU A 14 9.16 -7.26 1.53
CA GLU A 14 9.22 -6.79 2.90
C GLU A 14 8.12 -5.78 3.14
N ILE A 15 7.42 -5.93 4.25
CA ILE A 15 6.29 -5.07 4.59
C ILE A 15 6.68 -4.26 5.81
N VAL A 16 6.65 -2.96 5.68
CA VAL A 16 6.99 -2.05 6.77
C VAL A 16 5.75 -1.23 7.09
N GLU A 17 5.26 -1.37 8.31
CA GLU A 17 4.13 -0.58 8.76
C GLU A 17 4.62 0.73 9.33
N THR A 18 4.08 1.83 8.83
CA THR A 18 4.37 3.15 9.35
C THR A 18 3.07 3.82 9.75
N SER A 19 3.15 4.72 10.72
CA SER A 19 1.99 5.44 11.20
C SER A 19 2.22 6.92 11.00
N HIS A 20 1.16 7.59 10.54
CA HIS A 20 1.20 9.03 10.32
C HIS A 20 0.01 9.66 11.03
N THR A 21 0.25 10.79 11.68
CA THR A 21 -0.82 11.54 12.30
C THR A 21 -1.33 12.55 11.29
N ARG A 22 -2.63 12.50 11.05
CA ARG A 22 -3.28 13.44 10.14
C ARG A 22 -4.42 14.11 10.87
N ASN A 23 -4.87 15.22 10.32
CA ASN A 23 -6.00 15.96 10.88
C ASN A 23 -7.18 15.86 9.94
N ALA A 24 -8.36 15.71 10.52
CA ALA A 24 -9.58 15.64 9.73
C ALA A 24 -10.67 16.43 10.43
N TRP A 25 -11.59 16.96 9.64
CA TRP A 25 -12.73 17.71 10.19
C TRP A 25 -13.77 16.71 10.65
N ASP A 26 -14.27 16.92 11.87
CA ASP A 26 -15.38 16.10 12.37
C ASP A 26 -16.70 16.71 11.94
N SER A 27 -17.79 16.07 12.37
CA SER A 27 -19.10 16.51 11.96
C SER A 27 -19.48 17.87 12.57
N GLU A 28 -18.75 18.30 13.58
CA GLU A 28 -19.02 19.59 14.22
C GLU A 28 -18.11 20.69 13.70
N GLY A 29 -17.30 20.39 12.72
CA GLY A 29 -16.42 21.37 12.15
C GLY A 29 -15.12 21.57 12.90
N ASN A 30 -14.78 20.67 13.81
CA ASN A 30 -13.53 20.74 14.54
C ASN A 30 -12.47 19.90 13.88
N LEU A 31 -11.24 20.38 13.92
CA LEU A 31 -10.12 19.64 13.36
C LEU A 31 -9.59 18.69 14.42
N THR A 32 -9.68 17.40 14.16
CA THR A 32 -9.26 16.38 15.11
C THR A 32 -8.16 15.52 14.52
N PRO A 33 -7.15 15.18 15.33
CA PRO A 33 -6.08 14.31 14.84
C PRO A 33 -6.53 12.86 14.83
N TYR A 34 -6.00 12.11 13.88
CA TYR A 34 -6.19 10.68 13.84
C TYR A 34 -4.92 10.03 13.30
N VAL A 35 -4.72 8.76 13.63
CA VAL A 35 -3.54 8.04 13.21
C VAL A 35 -3.92 7.14 12.03
N GLN A 36 -3.15 7.24 10.96
CA GLN A 36 -3.34 6.41 9.78
C GLN A 36 -2.12 5.52 9.61
N SER A 37 -2.35 4.23 9.47
CA SER A 37 -1.28 3.28 9.20
C SER A 37 -1.15 3.07 7.70
N VAL A 38 0.08 3.00 7.25
CA VAL A 38 0.40 2.73 5.85
C VAL A 38 1.41 1.61 5.83
N PHE A 39 1.19 0.65 4.94
CA PHE A 39 2.09 -0.49 4.79
C PHE A 39 2.91 -0.27 3.53
N GLU A 40 4.21 -0.09 3.70
CA GLU A 40 5.12 0.10 2.58
C GLU A 40 5.67 -1.26 2.16
N ILE A 41 5.69 -1.49 0.87
CA ILE A 41 6.09 -2.78 0.31
C ILE A 41 7.41 -2.59 -0.40
N TYR A 42 8.42 -3.36 0.03
CA TYR A 42 9.77 -3.25 -0.51
C TYR A 42 10.15 -4.56 -1.17
N TYR A 43 10.90 -4.46 -2.24
CA TYR A 43 11.48 -5.61 -2.90
C TYR A 43 12.94 -5.31 -3.20
N GLU A 44 13.82 -6.17 -2.67
CA GLU A 44 15.26 -6.01 -2.84
C GLU A 44 15.75 -4.62 -2.40
N GLY A 45 15.21 -4.16 -1.29
CA GLY A 45 15.62 -2.89 -0.71
C GLY A 45 15.01 -1.65 -1.33
N ARG A 46 14.08 -1.82 -2.26
CA ARG A 46 13.44 -0.70 -2.95
C ARG A 46 11.95 -0.70 -2.67
N LYS A 47 11.43 0.47 -2.36
CA LYS A 47 9.99 0.60 -2.19
C LYS A 47 9.32 0.51 -3.56
N VAL A 48 8.45 -0.49 -3.71
CA VAL A 48 7.82 -0.76 -5.00
C VAL A 48 6.33 -0.49 -4.98
N GLN A 49 5.71 -0.48 -3.79
CA GLN A 49 4.27 -0.28 -3.69
C GLN A 49 3.94 0.08 -2.26
N PHE A 50 2.70 0.46 -2.00
CA PHE A 50 2.22 0.67 -0.64
C PHE A 50 0.76 0.27 -0.58
N ALA A 51 0.28 0.05 0.65
CA ALA A 51 -1.10 -0.32 0.89
C ALA A 51 -1.61 0.44 2.10
N LEU A 52 -2.88 0.79 2.09
CA LEU A 52 -3.48 1.55 3.18
C LEU A 52 -4.03 0.66 4.28
N SER A 53 -4.08 -0.65 4.06
CA SER A 53 -4.50 -1.59 5.08
C SER A 53 -3.85 -2.92 4.81
N GLN A 54 -3.83 -3.77 5.84
CA GLN A 54 -3.22 -5.08 5.71
C GLN A 54 -3.94 -5.92 4.65
N ASP A 55 -5.26 -5.75 4.54
CA ASP A 55 -6.04 -6.51 3.56
C ASP A 55 -5.67 -6.13 2.13
N ARG A 56 -5.12 -4.96 1.94
CA ARG A 56 -4.79 -4.47 0.61
C ARG A 56 -3.39 -4.85 0.17
N ILE A 57 -2.60 -5.45 1.05
CA ILE A 57 -1.22 -5.80 0.69
C ILE A 57 -1.23 -6.80 -0.45
N ALA A 58 -2.05 -7.85 -0.35
CA ALA A 58 -2.11 -8.85 -1.40
C ALA A 58 -2.55 -8.25 -2.72
N ASP A 59 -3.56 -7.37 -2.69
CA ASP A 59 -4.02 -6.71 -3.90
C ASP A 59 -2.95 -5.81 -4.49
N SER A 60 -2.23 -5.10 -3.65
CA SER A 60 -1.18 -4.20 -4.12
C SER A 60 -0.06 -4.97 -4.79
N VAL A 61 0.34 -6.10 -4.22
CA VAL A 61 1.38 -6.91 -4.82
C VAL A 61 0.89 -7.55 -6.12
N ALA A 62 -0.34 -8.04 -6.12
CA ALA A 62 -0.90 -8.63 -7.33
C ALA A 62 -0.97 -7.60 -8.45
N HIS A 63 -1.35 -6.39 -8.13
CA HIS A 63 -1.43 -5.33 -9.12
C HIS A 63 -0.06 -4.93 -9.63
N LEU A 64 0.93 -4.96 -8.75
CA LEU A 64 2.31 -4.68 -9.13
C LEU A 64 2.85 -5.72 -10.11
N GLU A 65 2.55 -6.98 -9.86
CA GLU A 65 3.08 -8.06 -10.69
C GLU A 65 2.26 -8.30 -11.95
N ASN A 66 1.00 -7.92 -11.91
CA ASN A 66 0.11 -8.11 -13.04
C ASN A 66 -0.81 -6.90 -13.13
N PRO A 67 -0.33 -5.81 -13.69
CA PRO A 67 -1.11 -4.58 -13.73
C PRO A 67 -2.37 -4.68 -14.60
N GLY A 68 -2.54 -5.79 -15.29
CA GLY A 68 -3.74 -5.98 -16.10
C GLY A 68 -3.69 -5.20 -17.38
N PRO A 69 -4.82 -5.09 -18.07
CA PRO A 69 -4.87 -4.29 -19.27
C PRO A 69 -4.43 -2.88 -18.95
N ASP A 70 -3.63 -2.36 -19.78
CA ASP A 70 -3.02 -1.10 -19.51
C ASP A 70 -3.94 0.02 -19.87
N LEU A 71 -4.86 0.30 -19.00
CA LEU A 71 -5.84 1.32 -19.23
C LEU A 71 -5.26 2.70 -19.24
N GLY A 72 -4.27 2.89 -18.39
CA GLY A 72 -3.69 4.20 -18.26
C GLY A 72 -2.91 4.63 -19.47
N SER A 73 -2.11 3.74 -19.99
CA SER A 73 -1.26 4.11 -21.10
C SER A 73 -2.07 4.38 -22.35
N ARG A 74 -3.27 3.93 -22.37
CA ARG A 74 -4.09 4.18 -23.55
C ARG A 74 -4.56 5.57 -23.66
N PHE A 75 -4.41 6.33 -22.63
CA PHE A 75 -4.79 7.72 -22.68
C PHE A 75 -3.81 8.57 -23.42
N ASP A 76 -2.78 7.96 -23.77
CA ASP A 76 -1.77 8.69 -24.51
C ASP A 76 -2.30 9.18 -25.80
#